data_58860e60d68b7985bda14a140e7c7cc8
#
_entry.id   58860e60d68b7985bda14a140e7c7cc8
#
_cell.length_a   1.000
_cell.length_b   1.000
_cell.length_c   1.000
_cell.angle_alpha   90.00
_cell.angle_beta   90.00
_cell.angle_gamma   90.00
#
_symmetry.space_group_name_H-M   'P 1'
#
loop_
_entity.id
_entity.type
_entity.pdbx_description
1 polymer ?
#
loop_
_entity_poly.entity_id
_entity_poly.type
_entity_poly.pdbx_seq_one_letter_code
_entity_poly.pdbx_strand_id
1 'polypeptide(L)'
;MFVGTCSDAGKSILNTAFCRIFRQDGYRPAPFKAQNMSLNSYSTPEGGEIGRAQAVQAEACGILPHTDMNPVLLKPSTDQTSQVILNGKAVGNMSAQEYFRSGNKTQLFTEAVKAFHRLEENHNPIVLEGAGSISELNLRDRDITNMRMAKEVDAATYLVADIDRGGVFASVYGSVMLLPEEERCLIKGIIINKFRGDVSLFEEGRQMIRKLTGVPVVGVIPYYKNIHIEEEDSVALEVKASAAVAGKINVAVIRLPRMSNFTDFNALERDGRFHLYYTDKAEEIGKADVVILPGTKSTIADLQAIYANGGRSCGEGLPEEEKSHRHLWRVSDDGSAD
;
A
#
# COMPACT_ATOMS: atom_id res chain seq x y z
N MET A 1 -10.38 -4.30 -13.38
CA MET A 1 -10.22 -4.05 -11.94
C MET A 1 -9.63 -5.27 -11.26
N PHE A 2 -8.67 -5.10 -10.32
CA PHE A 2 -8.12 -6.17 -9.52
C PHE A 2 -8.61 -6.06 -8.08
N VAL A 3 -9.31 -7.09 -7.61
CA VAL A 3 -9.80 -7.22 -6.23
C VAL A 3 -9.16 -8.44 -5.56
N GLY A 4 -9.17 -8.55 -4.24
CA GLY A 4 -8.46 -9.61 -3.54
C GLY A 4 -9.33 -10.49 -2.67
N THR A 5 -8.87 -11.73 -2.42
CA THR A 5 -9.41 -12.59 -1.37
C THR A 5 -8.93 -12.17 0.03
N CYS A 6 -7.84 -11.38 0.10
CA CYS A 6 -7.25 -10.88 1.34
C CYS A 6 -6.37 -9.65 1.06
N SER A 7 -5.90 -9.00 2.12
CA SER A 7 -4.76 -8.08 2.05
C SER A 7 -3.52 -8.84 1.55
N ASP A 8 -2.57 -8.13 0.91
CA ASP A 8 -1.32 -8.69 0.37
C ASP A 8 -1.47 -9.83 -0.65
N ALA A 9 -2.64 -10.04 -1.21
CA ALA A 9 -2.85 -11.01 -2.30
C ALA A 9 -2.02 -10.69 -3.55
N GLY A 10 -1.44 -9.47 -3.63
CA GLY A 10 -0.61 -9.00 -4.74
C GLY A 10 -1.36 -8.14 -5.75
N LYS A 11 -2.48 -7.53 -5.36
CA LYS A 11 -3.27 -6.62 -6.20
C LYS A 11 -2.43 -5.49 -6.79
N SER A 12 -1.66 -4.79 -5.96
CA SER A 12 -0.87 -3.61 -6.37
C SER A 12 0.22 -3.98 -7.38
N ILE A 13 0.88 -5.13 -7.19
CA ILE A 13 1.88 -5.66 -8.13
C ILE A 13 1.23 -5.96 -9.49
N LEU A 14 0.09 -6.67 -9.48
CA LEU A 14 -0.63 -6.98 -10.72
C LEU A 14 -1.16 -5.71 -11.39
N ASN A 15 -1.69 -4.77 -10.62
CA ASN A 15 -2.16 -3.49 -11.15
C ASN A 15 -1.01 -2.75 -11.85
N THR A 16 0.16 -2.65 -11.20
CA THR A 16 1.37 -2.06 -11.77
C THR A 16 1.81 -2.78 -13.05
N ALA A 17 1.81 -4.12 -13.04
CA ALA A 17 2.17 -4.92 -14.20
C ALA A 17 1.23 -4.67 -15.38
N PHE A 18 -0.09 -4.64 -15.15
CA PHE A 18 -1.07 -4.38 -16.20
C PHE A 18 -1.03 -2.92 -16.68
N CYS A 19 -0.76 -1.95 -15.83
CA CYS A 19 -0.44 -0.58 -16.25
C CYS A 19 0.71 -0.58 -17.27
N ARG A 20 1.78 -1.30 -16.97
CA ARG A 20 2.95 -1.40 -17.86
C ARG A 20 2.64 -2.15 -19.15
N ILE A 21 1.92 -3.26 -19.09
CA ILE A 21 1.53 -4.08 -20.26
C ILE A 21 0.68 -3.24 -21.20
N PHE A 22 -0.40 -2.62 -20.72
CA PHE A 22 -1.26 -1.79 -21.57
C PHE A 22 -0.50 -0.64 -22.24
N ARG A 23 0.44 -0.01 -21.52
CA ARG A 23 1.32 0.98 -22.13
C ARG A 23 2.18 0.39 -23.25
N GLN A 24 2.77 -0.80 -23.03
CA GLN A 24 3.60 -1.48 -24.03
C GLN A 24 2.80 -1.89 -25.26
N ASP A 25 1.51 -2.23 -25.07
CA ASP A 25 0.57 -2.56 -26.12
C ASP A 25 0.04 -1.31 -26.86
N GLY A 26 0.52 -0.12 -26.53
CA GLY A 26 0.19 1.14 -27.22
C GLY A 26 -1.06 1.85 -26.70
N TYR A 27 -1.67 1.38 -25.60
CA TYR A 27 -2.77 2.09 -24.94
C TYR A 27 -2.27 3.30 -24.13
N ARG A 28 -3.21 4.11 -23.66
CA ARG A 28 -2.95 5.21 -22.73
C ARG A 28 -3.56 4.92 -21.35
N PRO A 29 -3.01 3.95 -20.61
CA PRO A 29 -3.60 3.55 -19.35
C PRO A 29 -3.40 4.62 -18.27
N ALA A 30 -4.27 4.60 -17.25
CA ALA A 30 -4.05 5.26 -15.97
C ALA A 30 -4.44 4.33 -14.81
N PRO A 31 -3.74 4.38 -13.67
CA PRO A 31 -4.15 3.65 -12.48
C PRO A 31 -5.27 4.38 -11.76
N PHE A 32 -6.07 3.63 -10.99
CA PHE A 32 -7.08 4.20 -10.14
C PHE A 32 -7.32 3.36 -8.88
N LYS A 33 -7.34 4.00 -7.73
CA LYS A 33 -7.78 3.39 -6.47
C LYS A 33 -8.65 4.39 -5.73
N ALA A 34 -9.95 4.11 -5.64
CA ALA A 34 -10.94 5.05 -5.10
C ALA A 34 -10.58 5.55 -3.71
N GLN A 35 -10.09 4.65 -2.85
CA GLN A 35 -9.59 4.97 -1.52
C GLN A 35 -8.35 4.16 -1.21
N ASN A 36 -7.36 4.81 -0.62
CA ASN A 36 -6.19 4.16 -0.06
C ASN A 36 -6.05 4.47 1.43
N MET A 37 -5.39 3.58 2.18
CA MET A 37 -5.01 3.80 3.57
C MET A 37 -3.51 3.52 3.70
N SER A 38 -2.70 4.59 3.81
CA SER A 38 -1.25 4.47 3.87
C SER A 38 -0.61 5.68 4.53
N LEU A 39 0.51 5.46 5.21
CA LEU A 39 1.42 6.52 5.67
C LEU A 39 2.49 6.85 4.61
N ASN A 40 2.65 6.00 3.59
CA ASN A 40 3.48 6.29 2.43
C ASN A 40 2.69 7.06 1.38
N SER A 41 3.08 8.28 1.16
CA SER A 41 2.43 9.18 0.21
C SER A 41 3.43 9.76 -0.79
N TYR A 42 2.89 10.39 -1.82
CA TYR A 42 3.63 11.04 -2.88
C TYR A 42 3.01 12.40 -3.18
N SER A 43 3.85 13.44 -3.24
CA SER A 43 3.40 14.79 -3.65
C SER A 43 3.30 14.85 -5.16
N THR A 44 2.11 15.15 -5.68
CA THR A 44 1.88 15.24 -7.12
C THR A 44 2.39 16.59 -7.68
N PRO A 45 2.69 16.66 -8.99
CA PRO A 45 3.19 17.91 -9.60
C PRO A 45 2.26 19.11 -9.43
N GLU A 46 0.95 18.88 -9.31
CA GLU A 46 -0.03 19.93 -9.06
C GLU A 46 -0.15 20.35 -7.58
N GLY A 47 0.72 19.82 -6.72
CA GLY A 47 0.76 20.18 -5.29
C GLY A 47 -0.28 19.45 -4.43
N GLY A 48 -0.78 18.32 -4.89
CA GLY A 48 -1.64 17.42 -4.13
C GLY A 48 -0.89 16.23 -3.54
N GLU A 49 -1.59 15.35 -2.83
CA GLU A 49 -1.04 14.15 -2.19
C GLU A 49 -1.86 12.91 -2.56
N ILE A 50 -1.17 11.82 -2.93
CA ILE A 50 -1.75 10.50 -3.22
C ILE A 50 -0.97 9.38 -2.52
N GLY A 51 -1.52 8.16 -2.46
CA GLY A 51 -0.80 6.99 -2.01
C GLY A 51 0.41 6.65 -2.90
N ARG A 52 1.52 6.23 -2.29
CA ARG A 52 2.76 5.91 -3.01
C ARG A 52 2.56 4.84 -4.09
N ALA A 53 1.75 3.83 -3.83
CA ALA A 53 1.46 2.77 -4.81
C ALA A 53 0.88 3.31 -6.11
N GLN A 54 -0.01 4.31 -6.06
CA GLN A 54 -0.60 4.90 -7.26
C GLN A 54 0.40 5.75 -8.04
N ALA A 55 1.39 6.36 -7.36
CA ALA A 55 2.50 7.04 -8.04
C ALA A 55 3.37 6.04 -8.81
N VAL A 56 3.72 4.90 -8.22
CA VAL A 56 4.46 3.80 -8.89
C VAL A 56 3.68 3.25 -10.08
N GLN A 57 2.36 3.11 -9.96
CA GLN A 57 1.50 2.66 -11.04
C GLN A 57 1.41 3.70 -12.17
N ALA A 58 1.39 5.00 -11.86
CA ALA A 58 1.46 6.07 -12.84
C ALA A 58 2.79 6.05 -13.61
N GLU A 59 3.91 5.83 -12.94
CA GLU A 59 5.22 5.62 -13.58
C GLU A 59 5.20 4.42 -14.53
N ALA A 60 4.57 3.32 -14.13
CA ALA A 60 4.40 2.14 -15.00
C ALA A 60 3.56 2.47 -16.25
N CYS A 61 2.54 3.32 -16.13
CA CYS A 61 1.79 3.88 -17.25
C CYS A 61 2.61 4.89 -18.08
N GLY A 62 3.70 5.43 -17.52
CA GLY A 62 4.54 6.48 -18.11
C GLY A 62 3.89 7.84 -18.15
N ILE A 63 3.08 8.14 -17.19
CA ILE A 63 2.42 9.41 -16.96
C ILE A 63 2.79 9.97 -15.60
N LEU A 64 2.64 11.27 -15.42
CA LEU A 64 2.82 11.90 -14.13
C LEU A 64 1.70 11.51 -13.17
N PRO A 65 2.01 11.27 -11.88
CA PRO A 65 0.99 11.05 -10.87
C PRO A 65 0.03 12.24 -10.74
N HIS A 66 -1.26 11.98 -10.61
CA HIS A 66 -2.32 12.96 -10.48
C HIS A 66 -3.29 12.59 -9.35
N THR A 67 -3.87 13.58 -8.69
CA THR A 67 -4.76 13.35 -7.53
C THR A 67 -6.00 12.53 -7.86
N ASP A 68 -6.48 12.56 -9.10
CA ASP A 68 -7.60 11.73 -9.54
C ASP A 68 -7.31 10.22 -9.52
N MET A 69 -6.03 9.81 -9.51
CA MET A 69 -5.64 8.39 -9.43
C MET A 69 -5.88 7.78 -8.05
N ASN A 70 -5.93 8.64 -6.99
CA ASN A 70 -6.28 8.24 -5.64
C ASN A 70 -7.01 9.39 -4.93
N PRO A 71 -8.31 9.59 -5.22
CA PRO A 71 -9.07 10.74 -4.73
C PRO A 71 -9.29 10.75 -3.22
N VAL A 72 -9.26 9.58 -2.56
CA VAL A 72 -9.39 9.46 -1.10
C VAL A 72 -8.17 8.75 -0.53
N LEU A 73 -7.36 9.46 0.25
CA LEU A 73 -6.26 8.87 1.01
C LEU A 73 -6.51 9.05 2.52
N LEU A 74 -6.43 7.97 3.27
CA LEU A 74 -6.52 7.96 4.71
C LEU A 74 -5.13 7.77 5.30
N LYS A 75 -4.70 8.71 6.14
CA LYS A 75 -3.43 8.63 6.89
C LYS A 75 -3.73 8.35 8.37
N PRO A 76 -3.54 7.13 8.87
CA PRO A 76 -3.78 6.79 10.26
C PRO A 76 -2.96 7.68 11.20
N SER A 77 -3.64 8.44 12.07
CA SER A 77 -3.01 9.30 13.07
C SER A 77 -2.96 8.62 14.45
N THR A 78 -4.01 7.86 14.78
CA THR A 78 -4.11 7.00 15.96
C THR A 78 -4.79 5.69 15.55
N ASP A 79 -4.97 4.76 16.50
CA ASP A 79 -5.70 3.51 16.24
C ASP A 79 -7.19 3.73 15.91
N GLN A 80 -7.72 4.92 16.22
CA GLN A 80 -9.14 5.26 16.06
C GLN A 80 -9.40 6.44 15.11
N THR A 81 -8.36 7.14 14.67
CA THR A 81 -8.50 8.36 13.86
C THR A 81 -7.57 8.33 12.65
N SER A 82 -8.05 8.87 11.54
CA SER A 82 -7.25 9.09 10.34
C SER A 82 -7.43 10.50 9.83
N GLN A 83 -6.35 11.11 9.34
CA GLN A 83 -6.46 12.29 8.52
C GLN A 83 -6.99 11.89 7.15
N VAL A 84 -7.99 12.61 6.67
CA VAL A 84 -8.57 12.41 5.34
C VAL A 84 -7.96 13.40 4.37
N ILE A 85 -7.37 12.88 3.31
CA ILE A 85 -6.93 13.63 2.14
C ILE A 85 -7.97 13.39 1.05
N LEU A 86 -8.62 14.43 0.58
CA LEU A 86 -9.62 14.38 -0.49
C LEU A 86 -9.14 15.18 -1.70
N ASN A 87 -9.09 14.54 -2.87
CA ASN A 87 -8.57 15.14 -4.10
C ASN A 87 -7.22 15.84 -3.86
N GLY A 88 -6.33 15.17 -3.15
CA GLY A 88 -4.97 15.61 -2.84
C GLY A 88 -4.83 16.64 -1.72
N LYS A 89 -5.93 17.07 -1.07
CA LYS A 89 -5.90 18.10 -0.01
C LYS A 89 -6.42 17.56 1.31
N ALA A 90 -5.74 17.91 2.41
CA ALA A 90 -6.19 17.57 3.75
C ALA A 90 -7.53 18.29 4.07
N VAL A 91 -8.57 17.53 4.38
CA VAL A 91 -9.89 18.06 4.72
C VAL A 91 -10.21 17.94 6.21
N GLY A 92 -9.34 17.35 7.00
CA GLY A 92 -9.45 17.22 8.46
C GLY A 92 -9.17 15.81 8.95
N ASN A 93 -9.29 15.66 10.27
CA ASN A 93 -9.22 14.35 10.93
C ASN A 93 -10.63 13.81 11.14
N MET A 94 -10.81 12.52 10.88
CA MET A 94 -12.05 11.81 11.16
C MET A 94 -11.78 10.62 12.07
N SER A 95 -12.61 10.46 13.10
CA SER A 95 -12.66 9.20 13.83
C SER A 95 -13.24 8.09 12.96
N ALA A 96 -12.95 6.83 13.30
CA ALA A 96 -13.55 5.69 12.60
C ALA A 96 -15.09 5.78 12.59
N GLN A 97 -15.71 6.24 13.71
CA GLN A 97 -17.16 6.40 13.79
C GLN A 97 -17.69 7.48 12.84
N GLU A 98 -17.01 8.63 12.73
CA GLU A 98 -17.39 9.71 11.80
C GLU A 98 -17.18 9.29 10.36
N TYR A 99 -16.06 8.63 10.09
CA TYR A 99 -15.75 8.08 8.76
C TYR A 99 -16.81 7.08 8.32
N PHE A 100 -17.29 6.21 9.21
CA PHE A 100 -18.31 5.20 8.92
C PHE A 100 -19.76 5.72 8.95
N ARG A 101 -20.03 7.00 9.24
CA ARG A 101 -21.36 7.59 9.09
C ARG A 101 -21.75 7.63 7.59
N SER A 102 -22.98 7.26 7.29
CA SER A 102 -23.48 7.08 5.92
C SER A 102 -23.32 8.31 5.02
N GLY A 103 -23.50 9.53 5.57
CA GLY A 103 -23.40 10.78 4.81
C GLY A 103 -21.99 11.04 4.28
N ASN A 104 -20.98 10.89 5.11
CA ASN A 104 -19.59 11.15 4.72
C ASN A 104 -19.11 10.16 3.63
N LYS A 105 -19.47 8.88 3.77
CA LYS A 105 -19.08 7.85 2.78
C LYS A 105 -19.74 8.05 1.42
N THR A 106 -20.97 8.50 1.39
CA THR A 106 -21.66 8.83 0.12
C THR A 106 -20.96 9.99 -0.59
N GLN A 107 -20.54 11.01 0.15
CA GLN A 107 -19.80 12.13 -0.41
C GLN A 107 -18.43 11.70 -0.95
N LEU A 108 -17.66 10.92 -0.18
CA LEU A 108 -16.36 10.41 -0.61
C LEU A 108 -16.47 9.52 -1.85
N PHE A 109 -17.49 8.66 -1.90
CA PHE A 109 -17.75 7.83 -3.07
C PHE A 109 -18.10 8.68 -4.30
N THR A 110 -18.96 9.69 -4.15
CA THR A 110 -19.31 10.60 -5.25
C THR A 110 -18.07 11.33 -5.80
N GLU A 111 -17.17 11.77 -4.93
CA GLU A 111 -15.91 12.40 -5.36
C GLU A 111 -14.98 11.40 -6.05
N ALA A 112 -14.92 10.15 -5.58
CA ALA A 112 -14.15 9.12 -6.24
C ALA A 112 -14.66 8.79 -7.64
N VAL A 113 -15.98 8.72 -7.82
CA VAL A 113 -16.62 8.52 -9.14
C VAL A 113 -16.32 9.69 -10.08
N LYS A 114 -16.42 10.92 -9.59
CA LYS A 114 -16.05 12.11 -10.41
C LYS A 114 -14.58 12.08 -10.83
N ALA A 115 -13.67 11.70 -9.93
CA ALA A 115 -12.25 11.57 -10.25
C ALA A 115 -12.00 10.49 -11.32
N PHE A 116 -12.68 9.35 -11.22
CA PHE A 116 -12.62 8.30 -12.23
C PHE A 116 -13.03 8.83 -13.62
N HIS A 117 -14.15 9.53 -13.73
CA HIS A 117 -14.63 10.06 -15.02
C HIS A 117 -13.67 11.12 -15.60
N ARG A 118 -13.02 11.95 -14.76
CA ARG A 118 -11.99 12.88 -15.26
C ARG A 118 -10.77 12.15 -15.83
N LEU A 119 -10.36 11.01 -15.22
CA LEU A 119 -9.29 10.19 -15.80
C LEU A 119 -9.70 9.52 -17.11
N GLU A 120 -10.92 9.00 -17.17
CA GLU A 120 -11.48 8.30 -18.34
C GLU A 120 -11.55 9.18 -19.58
N GLU A 121 -11.71 10.51 -19.43
CA GLU A 121 -11.69 11.46 -20.55
C GLU A 121 -10.39 11.40 -21.38
N ASN A 122 -9.27 11.09 -20.72
CA ASN A 122 -7.93 11.16 -21.34
C ASN A 122 -7.18 9.84 -21.38
N HIS A 123 -7.66 8.83 -20.65
CA HIS A 123 -6.97 7.55 -20.46
C HIS A 123 -7.88 6.36 -20.73
N ASN A 124 -7.36 5.36 -21.44
CA ASN A 124 -8.03 4.09 -21.68
C ASN A 124 -6.96 2.99 -21.90
N PRO A 125 -7.04 1.87 -21.16
CA PRO A 125 -7.97 1.56 -20.07
C PRO A 125 -7.60 2.25 -18.74
N ILE A 126 -8.60 2.39 -17.85
CA ILE A 126 -8.33 2.68 -16.43
C ILE A 126 -8.12 1.36 -15.70
N VAL A 127 -6.98 1.22 -15.03
CA VAL A 127 -6.61 0.01 -14.28
C VAL A 127 -6.93 0.23 -12.80
N LEU A 128 -8.06 -0.33 -12.34
CA LEU A 128 -8.56 -0.12 -10.98
C LEU A 128 -7.97 -1.14 -10.00
N GLU A 129 -7.68 -0.69 -8.80
CA GLU A 129 -7.24 -1.52 -7.67
C GLU A 129 -8.27 -1.47 -6.53
N GLY A 130 -8.68 -2.64 -6.04
CA GLY A 130 -9.47 -2.79 -4.82
C GLY A 130 -8.61 -2.72 -3.55
N ALA A 131 -9.26 -2.70 -2.39
CA ALA A 131 -8.61 -2.69 -1.07
C ALA A 131 -9.01 -3.92 -0.25
N GLY A 132 -8.06 -4.51 0.49
CA GLY A 132 -8.30 -5.65 1.37
C GLY A 132 -8.94 -6.84 0.66
N SER A 133 -9.99 -7.40 1.28
CA SER A 133 -10.80 -8.50 0.77
C SER A 133 -12.20 -8.05 0.34
N ILE A 134 -12.72 -8.62 -0.76
CA ILE A 134 -14.11 -8.39 -1.17
C ILE A 134 -15.12 -9.15 -0.31
N SER A 135 -14.66 -10.03 0.57
CA SER A 135 -15.50 -10.84 1.46
C SER A 135 -15.65 -10.27 2.87
N GLU A 136 -15.25 -9.03 3.10
CA GLU A 136 -15.49 -8.30 4.36
C GLU A 136 -16.95 -7.83 4.46
N LEU A 137 -17.87 -8.79 4.71
CA LEU A 137 -19.33 -8.55 4.68
C LEU A 137 -19.79 -7.47 5.64
N ASN A 138 -19.13 -7.35 6.80
CA ASN A 138 -19.40 -6.33 7.81
C ASN A 138 -19.02 -4.90 7.35
N LEU A 139 -18.18 -4.77 6.33
CA LEU A 139 -17.73 -3.49 5.78
C LEU A 139 -18.39 -3.17 4.43
N ARG A 140 -19.11 -4.12 3.82
CA ARG A 140 -19.60 -4.05 2.47
C ARG A 140 -20.42 -2.79 2.15
N ASP A 141 -21.39 -2.45 2.97
CA ASP A 141 -22.24 -1.25 2.76
C ASP A 141 -21.44 0.06 2.87
N ARG A 142 -20.24 -0.04 3.40
CA ARG A 142 -19.34 1.08 3.67
C ARG A 142 -18.12 1.10 2.77
N ASP A 143 -17.91 0.05 1.99
CA ASP A 143 -16.81 -0.06 1.04
C ASP A 143 -17.09 0.82 -0.18
N ILE A 144 -16.14 1.69 -0.50
CA ILE A 144 -16.19 2.56 -1.69
C ILE A 144 -15.13 2.15 -2.74
N THR A 145 -14.39 1.08 -2.49
CA THR A 145 -13.18 0.75 -3.25
C THR A 145 -13.33 -0.51 -4.09
N ASN A 146 -14.08 -1.50 -3.59
CA ASN A 146 -14.21 -2.81 -4.24
C ASN A 146 -15.45 -2.91 -5.15
N MET A 147 -16.37 -3.81 -4.84
CA MET A 147 -17.47 -4.16 -5.74
C MET A 147 -18.45 -3.02 -5.99
N ARG A 148 -18.60 -2.08 -5.04
CA ARG A 148 -19.41 -0.87 -5.26
C ARG A 148 -18.82 -0.01 -6.37
N MET A 149 -17.48 0.19 -6.37
CA MET A 149 -16.81 0.94 -7.44
C MET A 149 -16.84 0.17 -8.75
N ALA A 150 -16.59 -1.16 -8.69
CA ALA A 150 -16.67 -2.02 -9.88
C ALA A 150 -18.03 -1.94 -10.56
N LYS A 151 -19.12 -1.94 -9.80
CA LYS A 151 -20.49 -1.84 -10.28
C LYS A 151 -20.78 -0.45 -10.88
N GLU A 152 -20.33 0.61 -10.25
CA GLU A 152 -20.57 1.99 -10.69
C GLU A 152 -19.99 2.26 -12.08
N VAL A 153 -18.79 1.72 -12.35
CA VAL A 153 -18.07 1.95 -13.60
C VAL A 153 -18.08 0.75 -14.57
N ASP A 154 -18.95 -0.24 -14.30
CA ASP A 154 -19.07 -1.49 -15.08
C ASP A 154 -17.69 -2.16 -15.34
N ALA A 155 -16.87 -2.27 -14.31
CA ALA A 155 -15.50 -2.74 -14.45
C ALA A 155 -15.43 -4.26 -14.65
N ALA A 156 -14.77 -4.72 -15.69
CA ALA A 156 -14.32 -6.13 -15.77
C ALA A 156 -13.39 -6.43 -14.60
N THR A 157 -13.83 -7.29 -13.68
CA THR A 157 -13.16 -7.51 -12.39
C THR A 157 -12.48 -8.86 -12.34
N TYR A 158 -11.24 -8.90 -11.82
CA TYR A 158 -10.42 -10.09 -11.65
C TYR A 158 -10.11 -10.28 -10.18
N LEU A 159 -10.44 -11.47 -9.64
CA LEU A 159 -10.18 -11.84 -8.26
C LEU A 159 -8.75 -12.39 -8.12
N VAL A 160 -7.93 -11.75 -7.33
CA VAL A 160 -6.55 -12.17 -7.02
C VAL A 160 -6.54 -12.96 -5.72
N ALA A 161 -6.01 -14.18 -5.76
CA ALA A 161 -5.92 -15.08 -4.61
C ALA A 161 -4.49 -15.51 -4.37
N ASP A 162 -4.03 -15.39 -3.12
CA ASP A 162 -2.70 -15.81 -2.66
C ASP A 162 -2.73 -17.30 -2.33
N ILE A 163 -1.97 -18.12 -3.08
CA ILE A 163 -1.88 -19.56 -2.82
C ILE A 163 -0.79 -19.91 -1.78
N ASP A 164 0.18 -19.04 -1.60
CA ASP A 164 1.33 -19.27 -0.70
C ASP A 164 0.91 -19.38 0.78
N ARG A 165 -0.17 -18.71 1.15
CA ARG A 165 -0.74 -18.76 2.51
C ARG A 165 -1.53 -20.05 2.82
N GLY A 166 -1.82 -20.86 1.79
CA GLY A 166 -2.69 -22.02 1.90
C GLY A 166 -4.19 -21.68 1.89
N GLY A 167 -5.04 -22.69 1.72
CA GLY A 167 -6.50 -22.51 1.76
C GLY A 167 -7.11 -21.76 0.57
N VAL A 168 -6.43 -21.68 -0.57
CA VAL A 168 -6.85 -20.89 -1.74
C VAL A 168 -8.23 -21.28 -2.26
N PHE A 169 -8.60 -22.56 -2.25
CA PHE A 169 -9.93 -23.00 -2.68
C PHE A 169 -11.04 -22.42 -1.82
N ALA A 170 -10.87 -22.45 -0.50
CA ALA A 170 -11.85 -21.89 0.44
C ALA A 170 -11.96 -20.37 0.31
N SER A 171 -10.82 -19.67 0.22
CA SER A 171 -10.80 -18.21 0.09
C SER A 171 -11.42 -17.74 -1.22
N VAL A 172 -11.12 -18.40 -2.34
CA VAL A 172 -11.71 -18.10 -3.64
C VAL A 172 -13.20 -18.39 -3.65
N TYR A 173 -13.60 -19.60 -3.21
CA TYR A 173 -15.01 -20.00 -3.16
C TYR A 173 -15.81 -19.05 -2.27
N GLY A 174 -15.33 -18.77 -1.05
CA GLY A 174 -15.99 -17.86 -0.13
C GLY A 174 -16.10 -16.45 -0.71
N SER A 175 -15.02 -15.91 -1.27
CA SER A 175 -15.03 -14.57 -1.86
C SER A 175 -16.03 -14.41 -3.00
N VAL A 176 -16.18 -15.42 -3.87
CA VAL A 176 -17.12 -15.37 -4.99
C VAL A 176 -18.55 -15.61 -4.51
N MET A 177 -18.78 -16.65 -3.67
CA MET A 177 -20.13 -17.09 -3.32
C MET A 177 -20.81 -16.19 -2.27
N LEU A 178 -20.07 -15.42 -1.49
CA LEU A 178 -20.60 -14.42 -0.56
C LEU A 178 -21.09 -13.13 -1.26
N LEU A 179 -20.69 -12.92 -2.52
CA LEU A 179 -21.19 -11.78 -3.29
C LEU A 179 -22.63 -12.02 -3.77
N PRO A 180 -23.47 -10.99 -3.86
CA PRO A 180 -24.74 -11.09 -4.56
C PRO A 180 -24.50 -11.32 -6.05
N GLU A 181 -25.50 -11.85 -6.71
CA GLU A 181 -25.42 -12.24 -8.13
C GLU A 181 -24.97 -11.08 -9.03
N GLU A 182 -25.53 -9.90 -8.80
CA GLU A 182 -25.21 -8.66 -9.58
C GLU A 182 -23.75 -8.22 -9.49
N GLU A 183 -23.06 -8.51 -8.38
CA GLU A 183 -21.62 -8.23 -8.24
C GLU A 183 -20.79 -9.42 -8.74
N ARG A 184 -21.30 -10.65 -8.54
CA ARG A 184 -20.64 -11.86 -8.99
C ARG A 184 -20.46 -11.88 -10.50
N CYS A 185 -21.45 -11.40 -11.28
CA CYS A 185 -21.34 -11.32 -12.74
C CYS A 185 -20.25 -10.36 -13.23
N LEU A 186 -19.76 -9.44 -12.42
CA LEU A 186 -18.63 -8.58 -12.75
C LEU A 186 -17.29 -9.33 -12.68
N ILE A 187 -17.21 -10.44 -11.93
CA ILE A 187 -15.99 -11.26 -11.81
C ILE A 187 -15.78 -12.04 -13.11
N LYS A 188 -14.85 -11.59 -13.95
CA LYS A 188 -14.55 -12.20 -15.26
C LYS A 188 -13.49 -13.29 -15.19
N GLY A 189 -12.70 -13.32 -14.13
CA GLY A 189 -11.66 -14.33 -13.95
C GLY A 189 -11.02 -14.30 -12.58
N ILE A 190 -10.34 -15.38 -12.26
CA ILE A 190 -9.56 -15.57 -11.04
C ILE A 190 -8.08 -15.65 -11.42
N ILE A 191 -7.23 -14.96 -10.68
CA ILE A 191 -5.77 -15.03 -10.80
C ILE A 191 -5.23 -15.65 -9.52
N ILE A 192 -4.59 -16.79 -9.66
CA ILE A 192 -3.85 -17.44 -8.57
C ILE A 192 -2.44 -16.85 -8.54
N ASN A 193 -2.10 -16.17 -7.46
CA ASN A 193 -0.84 -15.47 -7.33
C ASN A 193 0.11 -16.16 -6.32
N LYS A 194 1.39 -15.85 -6.42
CA LYS A 194 2.47 -16.37 -5.57
C LYS A 194 2.60 -17.90 -5.62
N PHE A 195 2.39 -18.49 -6.77
CA PHE A 195 2.50 -19.93 -6.96
C PHE A 195 3.96 -20.39 -6.86
N ARG A 196 4.22 -21.42 -6.04
CA ARG A 196 5.54 -22.04 -5.92
C ARG A 196 5.53 -23.42 -6.58
N GLY A 197 6.57 -23.69 -7.35
CA GLY A 197 6.72 -24.97 -8.05
C GLY A 197 6.27 -24.93 -9.51
N ASP A 198 5.97 -26.10 -10.05
CA ASP A 198 5.57 -26.26 -11.46
C ASP A 198 4.08 -25.93 -11.65
N VAL A 199 3.82 -24.87 -12.40
CA VAL A 199 2.45 -24.38 -12.69
C VAL A 199 1.60 -25.43 -13.41
N SER A 200 2.22 -26.36 -14.19
CA SER A 200 1.52 -27.39 -14.91
C SER A 200 0.78 -28.39 -13.99
N LEU A 201 1.29 -28.56 -12.77
CA LEU A 201 0.66 -29.43 -11.75
C LEU A 201 -0.62 -28.84 -11.15
N PHE A 202 -0.92 -27.58 -11.43
CA PHE A 202 -2.12 -26.91 -10.90
C PHE A 202 -3.32 -26.92 -11.86
N GLU A 203 -3.22 -27.62 -13.00
CA GLU A 203 -4.32 -27.64 -13.98
C GLU A 203 -5.62 -28.23 -13.42
N GLU A 204 -5.55 -29.31 -12.66
CA GLU A 204 -6.73 -29.87 -11.97
C GLU A 204 -7.32 -28.86 -10.97
N GLY A 205 -6.46 -28.11 -10.26
CA GLY A 205 -6.88 -27.05 -9.34
C GLY A 205 -7.64 -25.94 -10.06
N ARG A 206 -7.22 -25.52 -11.24
CA ARG A 206 -7.91 -24.54 -12.09
C ARG A 206 -9.31 -25.02 -12.47
N GLN A 207 -9.42 -26.27 -12.91
CA GLN A 207 -10.71 -26.88 -13.28
C GLN A 207 -11.64 -27.00 -12.07
N MET A 208 -11.11 -27.39 -10.91
CA MET A 208 -11.84 -27.50 -9.67
C MET A 208 -12.40 -26.14 -9.21
N ILE A 209 -11.59 -25.08 -9.23
CA ILE A 209 -12.03 -23.71 -8.92
C ILE A 209 -13.16 -23.29 -9.86
N ARG A 210 -12.99 -23.48 -11.16
CA ARG A 210 -14.03 -23.19 -12.15
C ARG A 210 -15.32 -23.95 -11.89
N LYS A 211 -15.23 -25.23 -11.54
CA LYS A 211 -16.41 -26.06 -11.22
C LYS A 211 -17.15 -25.56 -9.98
N LEU A 212 -16.40 -25.11 -8.96
CA LEU A 212 -16.98 -24.63 -7.70
C LEU A 212 -17.59 -23.23 -7.80
N THR A 213 -17.00 -22.35 -8.59
CA THR A 213 -17.37 -20.91 -8.62
C THR A 213 -18.11 -20.49 -9.88
N GLY A 214 -18.03 -21.26 -10.96
CA GLY A 214 -18.46 -20.87 -12.30
C GLY A 214 -17.50 -19.89 -13.00
N VAL A 215 -16.46 -19.37 -12.32
CA VAL A 215 -15.52 -18.38 -12.82
C VAL A 215 -14.21 -19.04 -13.25
N PRO A 216 -13.68 -18.75 -14.45
CA PRO A 216 -12.43 -19.36 -14.91
C PRO A 216 -11.20 -18.82 -14.17
N VAL A 217 -10.19 -19.68 -13.94
CA VAL A 217 -8.85 -19.25 -13.56
C VAL A 217 -8.12 -18.84 -14.84
N VAL A 218 -7.91 -17.52 -15.00
CA VAL A 218 -7.34 -16.92 -16.21
C VAL A 218 -5.82 -16.78 -16.14
N GLY A 219 -5.22 -16.91 -14.96
CA GLY A 219 -3.79 -16.82 -14.76
C GLY A 219 -3.32 -17.51 -13.49
N VAL A 220 -2.15 -18.11 -13.55
CA VAL A 220 -1.39 -18.61 -12.40
C VAL A 220 -0.03 -17.93 -12.44
N ILE A 221 0.24 -17.08 -11.46
CA ILE A 221 1.42 -16.23 -11.42
C ILE A 221 2.44 -16.85 -10.46
N PRO A 222 3.65 -17.17 -10.95
CA PRO A 222 4.71 -17.70 -10.09
C PRO A 222 5.10 -16.73 -8.97
N TYR A 223 5.66 -17.26 -7.89
CA TYR A 223 6.21 -16.46 -6.82
C TYR A 223 7.44 -15.69 -7.29
N TYR A 224 7.43 -14.38 -7.16
CA TYR A 224 8.53 -13.51 -7.53
C TYR A 224 9.47 -13.28 -6.34
N LYS A 225 10.77 -13.42 -6.56
CA LYS A 225 11.78 -13.18 -5.52
C LYS A 225 12.46 -11.81 -5.62
N ASN A 226 12.42 -11.16 -6.79
CA ASN A 226 13.24 -9.98 -7.09
C ASN A 226 12.40 -8.82 -7.66
N ILE A 227 11.17 -8.65 -7.20
CA ILE A 227 10.39 -7.48 -7.53
C ILE A 227 10.65 -6.41 -6.47
N HIS A 228 11.18 -5.28 -6.92
CA HIS A 228 11.39 -4.09 -6.10
C HIS A 228 10.33 -3.04 -6.44
N ILE A 229 9.07 -3.31 -6.11
CA ILE A 229 8.00 -2.31 -6.09
C ILE A 229 7.96 -1.74 -4.68
N GLU A 230 7.87 -0.44 -4.57
CA GLU A 230 7.79 0.23 -3.27
C GLU A 230 6.55 -0.24 -2.51
N GLU A 231 6.79 -0.64 -1.27
CA GLU A 231 5.77 -1.21 -0.40
C GLU A 231 4.86 -0.10 0.15
N GLU A 232 3.59 -0.40 0.24
CA GLU A 232 2.57 0.54 0.68
C GLU A 232 2.37 0.52 2.19
N ASP A 233 2.46 -0.67 2.80
CA ASP A 233 2.15 -0.88 4.21
C ASP A 233 3.40 -0.95 5.09
N SER A 234 3.32 -0.31 6.28
CA SER A 234 4.33 -0.40 7.33
C SER A 234 4.52 -1.81 7.91
N VAL A 235 3.61 -2.75 7.62
CA VAL A 235 3.76 -4.18 7.95
C VAL A 235 5.03 -4.76 7.32
N ALA A 236 5.45 -4.25 6.17
CA ALA A 236 6.71 -4.60 5.55
C ALA A 236 7.95 -4.33 6.44
N LEU A 237 7.86 -3.37 7.36
CA LEU A 237 8.93 -3.07 8.32
C LEU A 237 9.13 -4.18 9.37
N GLU A 238 8.14 -5.05 9.59
CA GLU A 238 8.24 -6.15 10.57
C GLU A 238 9.20 -7.24 10.14
N VAL A 239 9.41 -7.39 8.83
CA VAL A 239 10.33 -8.40 8.26
C VAL A 239 11.69 -7.84 7.90
N LYS A 240 11.92 -6.53 8.08
CA LYS A 240 13.21 -5.88 7.80
C LYS A 240 14.23 -6.14 8.90
N ALA A 241 15.53 -5.94 8.58
CA ALA A 241 16.61 -6.05 9.54
C ALA A 241 16.37 -5.12 10.74
N SER A 242 16.69 -5.59 11.94
CA SER A 242 16.47 -4.86 13.21
C SER A 242 17.72 -4.69 14.08
N ALA A 243 18.89 -5.15 13.58
CA ALA A 243 20.15 -5.11 14.33
C ALA A 243 21.33 -4.84 13.38
N ALA A 244 22.41 -4.29 13.94
CA ALA A 244 23.67 -4.00 13.23
C ALA A 244 24.40 -5.28 12.79
N VAL A 245 25.20 -5.18 11.72
CA VAL A 245 26.01 -6.28 11.16
C VAL A 245 27.46 -5.84 11.06
N ALA A 246 28.39 -6.68 11.53
CA ALA A 246 29.81 -6.40 11.46
C ALA A 246 30.33 -6.32 10.02
N GLY A 247 31.25 -5.39 9.76
CA GLY A 247 31.94 -5.25 8.46
C GLY A 247 31.17 -4.49 7.39
N LYS A 248 30.05 -3.83 7.75
CA LYS A 248 29.31 -2.92 6.87
C LYS A 248 29.13 -1.55 7.54
N ILE A 249 28.85 -0.54 6.74
CA ILE A 249 28.38 0.75 7.27
C ILE A 249 26.94 0.56 7.74
N ASN A 250 26.73 0.64 9.04
CA ASN A 250 25.44 0.41 9.69
C ASN A 250 24.61 1.70 9.73
N VAL A 251 23.46 1.69 9.12
CA VAL A 251 22.51 2.81 9.09
C VAL A 251 21.27 2.42 9.87
N ALA A 252 21.09 2.98 11.07
CA ALA A 252 19.91 2.76 11.89
C ALA A 252 18.84 3.80 11.57
N VAL A 253 17.67 3.37 11.15
CA VAL A 253 16.46 4.19 11.10
C VAL A 253 15.68 3.96 12.38
N ILE A 254 15.38 5.02 13.13
CA ILE A 254 14.61 4.92 14.37
C ILE A 254 13.19 4.48 14.01
N ARG A 255 12.78 3.31 14.52
CA ARG A 255 11.45 2.76 14.27
C ARG A 255 10.40 3.50 15.10
N LEU A 256 9.64 4.38 14.44
CA LEU A 256 8.54 5.11 15.05
C LEU A 256 7.20 4.37 14.82
N PRO A 257 6.27 4.40 15.79
CA PRO A 257 4.95 3.79 15.65
C PRO A 257 4.15 4.30 14.43
N ARG A 258 4.32 5.57 14.07
CA ARG A 258 3.62 6.23 12.95
C ARG A 258 4.60 6.80 11.92
N MET A 259 5.69 6.09 11.68
CA MET A 259 6.68 6.46 10.68
C MET A 259 6.03 6.64 9.30
N SER A 260 6.32 7.76 8.65
CA SER A 260 5.87 8.06 7.28
C SER A 260 7.00 7.90 6.29
N ASN A 261 6.64 7.64 5.03
CA ASN A 261 7.54 7.61 3.87
C ASN A 261 8.81 6.75 4.07
N PHE A 262 8.68 5.58 4.70
CA PHE A 262 9.81 4.68 4.94
C PHE A 262 10.48 4.20 3.64
N THR A 263 9.83 4.31 2.51
CA THR A 263 10.37 4.00 1.19
C THR A 263 11.46 4.97 0.74
N ASP A 264 11.61 6.14 1.37
CA ASP A 264 12.70 7.09 1.10
C ASP A 264 14.08 6.48 1.39
N PHE A 265 14.13 5.46 2.25
CA PHE A 265 15.37 4.75 2.60
C PHE A 265 15.70 3.58 1.68
N ASN A 266 14.85 3.23 0.72
CA ASN A 266 15.04 2.09 -0.18
C ASN A 266 16.34 2.20 -1.01
N ALA A 267 16.80 3.40 -1.32
CA ALA A 267 18.08 3.60 -2.03
C ALA A 267 19.28 3.13 -1.20
N LEU A 268 19.28 3.43 0.11
CA LEU A 268 20.32 2.96 1.04
C LEU A 268 20.24 1.44 1.27
N GLU A 269 19.02 0.89 1.36
CA GLU A 269 18.80 -0.54 1.57
C GLU A 269 19.31 -1.39 0.39
N ARG A 270 19.23 -0.84 -0.84
CA ARG A 270 19.67 -1.51 -2.07
C ARG A 270 21.17 -1.41 -2.31
N ASP A 271 21.86 -0.47 -1.72
CA ASP A 271 23.31 -0.30 -1.86
C ASP A 271 24.05 -1.25 -0.92
N GLY A 272 24.72 -2.25 -1.50
CA GLY A 272 25.43 -3.30 -0.75
C GLY A 272 26.54 -2.82 0.19
N ARG A 273 26.94 -1.54 0.12
CA ARG A 273 27.93 -0.91 1.03
C ARG A 273 27.31 -0.64 2.39
N PHE A 274 25.99 -0.39 2.45
CA PHE A 274 25.26 -0.11 3.66
C PHE A 274 24.54 -1.35 4.19
N HIS A 275 24.33 -1.36 5.50
CA HIS A 275 23.38 -2.23 6.15
C HIS A 275 22.34 -1.37 6.86
N LEU A 276 21.17 -1.21 6.20
CA LEU A 276 20.05 -0.46 6.76
C LEU A 276 19.22 -1.39 7.65
N TYR A 277 18.88 -0.90 8.84
CA TYR A 277 18.00 -1.62 9.76
C TYR A 277 17.12 -0.65 10.55
N TYR A 278 15.97 -1.16 11.01
CA TYR A 278 14.95 -0.38 11.72
C TYR A 278 14.88 -0.84 13.16
N THR A 279 15.11 0.07 14.10
CA THR A 279 15.15 -0.29 15.52
C THR A 279 14.66 0.84 16.42
N ASP A 280 14.04 0.48 17.55
CA ASP A 280 13.69 1.37 18.66
C ASP A 280 14.57 1.12 19.89
N LYS A 281 15.52 0.14 19.81
CA LYS A 281 16.39 -0.26 20.91
C LYS A 281 17.63 0.60 20.96
N ALA A 282 17.83 1.30 22.09
CA ALA A 282 18.99 2.18 22.32
C ALA A 282 20.34 1.45 22.10
N GLU A 283 20.44 0.18 22.50
CA GLU A 283 21.64 -0.64 22.32
C GLU A 283 21.99 -0.82 20.83
N GLU A 284 21.00 -1.09 19.97
CA GLU A 284 21.21 -1.26 18.53
C GLU A 284 21.47 0.08 17.83
N ILE A 285 20.82 1.16 18.28
CA ILE A 285 21.10 2.52 17.82
C ILE A 285 22.56 2.90 18.12
N GLY A 286 23.07 2.50 19.29
CA GLY A 286 24.45 2.73 19.69
C GLY A 286 25.52 2.05 18.81
N LYS A 287 25.17 1.01 18.04
CA LYS A 287 26.06 0.28 17.13
C LYS A 287 26.09 0.85 15.70
N ALA A 288 25.23 1.85 15.40
CA ALA A 288 25.13 2.42 14.07
C ALA A 288 26.25 3.45 13.80
N ASP A 289 26.75 3.46 12.57
CA ASP A 289 27.62 4.50 12.05
C ASP A 289 26.83 5.77 11.72
N VAL A 290 25.57 5.60 11.27
CA VAL A 290 24.64 6.69 10.94
C VAL A 290 23.29 6.39 11.57
N VAL A 291 22.68 7.39 12.20
CA VAL A 291 21.32 7.31 12.76
C VAL A 291 20.40 8.26 12.00
N ILE A 292 19.27 7.75 11.52
CA ILE A 292 18.25 8.53 10.83
C ILE A 292 17.00 8.61 11.72
N LEU A 293 16.55 9.83 12.01
CA LEU A 293 15.23 10.08 12.59
C LEU A 293 14.26 10.35 11.43
N PRO A 294 13.34 9.40 11.15
CA PRO A 294 12.41 9.55 10.03
C PRO A 294 11.27 10.53 10.35
N GLY A 295 10.56 10.96 9.32
CA GLY A 295 9.30 11.67 9.47
C GLY A 295 8.21 10.80 10.12
N THR A 296 7.27 11.45 10.78
CA THR A 296 6.14 10.77 11.43
C THR A 296 4.84 11.55 11.31
N LYS A 297 3.73 10.84 11.26
CA LYS A 297 2.39 11.43 11.27
C LYS A 297 1.97 11.95 12.65
N SER A 298 2.55 11.45 13.73
CA SER A 298 2.18 11.78 15.11
C SER A 298 3.39 12.22 15.93
N THR A 299 3.97 13.39 15.60
CA THR A 299 5.24 13.87 16.15
C THR A 299 5.30 13.82 17.68
N ILE A 300 4.26 14.29 18.38
CA ILE A 300 4.25 14.34 19.85
C ILE A 300 4.19 12.92 20.45
N ALA A 301 3.28 12.07 19.93
CA ALA A 301 3.13 10.72 20.46
C ALA A 301 4.37 9.85 20.18
N ASP A 302 4.95 9.98 18.99
CA ASP A 302 6.14 9.21 18.62
C ASP A 302 7.38 9.71 19.36
N LEU A 303 7.49 11.02 19.64
CA LEU A 303 8.52 11.56 20.52
C LEU A 303 8.39 11.00 21.94
N GLN A 304 7.19 10.90 22.47
CA GLN A 304 6.93 10.28 23.78
C GLN A 304 7.32 8.80 23.79
N ALA A 305 7.02 8.06 22.70
CA ALA A 305 7.43 6.67 22.55
C ALA A 305 8.97 6.51 22.53
N ILE A 306 9.70 7.39 21.85
CA ILE A 306 11.17 7.41 21.87
C ILE A 306 11.67 7.59 23.32
N TYR A 307 11.10 8.54 24.06
CA TYR A 307 11.51 8.77 25.46
C TYR A 307 11.17 7.59 26.37
N ALA A 308 10.04 6.94 26.19
CA ALA A 308 9.63 5.77 26.95
C ALA A 308 10.57 4.57 26.73
N ASN A 309 11.09 4.41 25.50
CA ASN A 309 12.01 3.33 25.12
C ASN A 309 13.49 3.65 25.42
N GLY A 310 13.79 4.63 26.28
CA GLY A 310 15.14 4.98 26.72
C GLY A 310 15.92 5.91 25.78
N GLY A 311 15.25 6.53 24.82
CA GLY A 311 15.85 7.45 23.83
C GLY A 311 16.53 8.68 24.44
N ARG A 312 16.27 9.01 25.72
CA ARG A 312 17.01 10.06 26.44
C ARG A 312 18.49 9.73 26.62
N SER A 313 18.84 8.45 26.78
CA SER A 313 20.23 8.03 26.99
C SER A 313 21.09 8.11 25.72
N CYS A 314 20.50 8.12 24.53
CA CYS A 314 21.25 8.22 23.28
C CYS A 314 21.81 9.63 23.02
N GLY A 315 21.21 10.68 23.63
CA GLY A 315 21.69 12.07 23.49
C GLY A 315 22.65 12.54 24.58
N GLU A 316 22.55 11.98 25.79
CA GLU A 316 23.29 12.43 26.98
C GLU A 316 24.53 11.58 27.31
N GLY A 317 24.64 10.37 26.76
CA GLY A 317 25.70 9.40 27.11
C GLY A 317 26.90 9.35 26.17
N LEU A 318 26.97 10.20 25.14
CA LEU A 318 28.12 10.22 24.21
C LEU A 318 29.19 11.20 24.74
N PRO A 319 30.47 10.78 24.84
CA PRO A 319 31.58 11.69 25.06
C PRO A 319 31.55 12.81 24.01
N GLU A 320 31.92 14.03 24.40
CA GLU A 320 31.89 15.20 23.49
C GLU A 320 32.74 15.00 22.21
N GLU A 321 33.78 14.19 22.28
CA GLU A 321 34.64 13.85 21.14
C GLU A 321 33.97 12.89 20.14
N GLU A 322 33.03 12.02 20.56
CA GLU A 322 32.27 11.13 19.64
C GLU A 322 31.05 11.80 19.00
N LYS A 323 30.55 12.90 19.58
CA LYS A 323 29.43 13.67 19.03
C LYS A 323 29.75 14.32 17.69
N SER A 324 31.02 14.57 17.39
CA SER A 324 31.46 15.25 16.17
C SER A 324 31.43 14.37 14.90
N HIS A 325 31.26 13.06 15.02
CA HIS A 325 31.36 12.10 13.92
C HIS A 325 30.03 11.38 13.58
N ARG A 326 28.97 11.58 14.35
CA ARG A 326 27.64 11.01 14.07
C ARG A 326 26.71 12.05 13.48
N HIS A 327 26.39 11.92 12.21
CA HIS A 327 25.46 12.80 11.53
C HIS A 327 24.01 12.34 11.80
N LEU A 328 23.27 13.14 12.55
CA LEU A 328 21.82 12.99 12.68
C LEU A 328 21.16 13.64 11.46
N TRP A 329 20.63 12.84 10.56
CA TRP A 329 19.85 13.32 9.43
C TRP A 329 18.37 13.33 9.79
N ARG A 330 17.75 14.50 9.73
CA ARG A 330 16.31 14.66 9.86
C ARG A 330 15.73 14.79 8.46
N VAL A 331 14.94 13.81 8.05
CA VAL A 331 14.07 13.92 6.88
C VAL A 331 12.77 14.56 7.38
N SER A 332 12.55 15.83 7.06
CA SER A 332 11.29 16.51 7.37
C SER A 332 10.24 16.15 6.31
N ASP A 333 9.06 15.74 6.74
CA ASP A 333 7.87 15.81 5.90
C ASP A 333 7.57 17.30 5.67
N ASP A 334 7.79 17.80 4.46
CA ASP A 334 7.34 19.12 4.01
C ASP A 334 5.82 19.05 3.73
N GLY A 335 5.06 18.90 4.77
CA GLY A 335 3.61 18.86 4.72
C GLY A 335 3.01 19.71 5.83
N SER A 336 2.97 21.02 5.61
CA SER A 336 2.24 22.05 6.37
C SER A 336 2.52 22.13 7.86
N ALA A 337 3.29 23.14 8.21
CA ALA A 337 3.17 23.85 9.47
C ALA A 337 1.74 24.39 9.65
N ASP A 338 1.35 24.40 10.90
CA ASP A 338 0.28 25.00 11.69
C ASP A 338 -0.81 24.06 12.16
#